data_eef4afef172aed1dc06c07c253929ec5
#
_entry.id   eef4afef172aed1dc06c07c253929ec5
#
_cell.length_a   1.000
_cell.length_b   1.000
_cell.length_c   1.000
_cell.angle_alpha   90.00
_cell.angle_beta   90.00
_cell.angle_gamma   90.00
#
_symmetry.space_group_name_H-M   'P 1'
#
loop_
_entity.id
_entity.type
_entity.pdbx_description
1 polymer ?
#
loop_
_entity_poly.entity_id
_entity_poly.type
_entity_poly.pdbx_seq_one_letter_code
_entity_poly.pdbx_strand_id
1 'polypeptide(L)'
;MKKYLTFIFLISFISIEAQDIRIPIDTSVTTNSEVLINNQKITYQAKTGMQPVWNDHGEIIASLYYTYYKRTNIKNSSKRPIIMSFNGGPGSASVWMHIAYTGPKVLRIDDEGYPIQPYGVKDNPNSILDVADIVYVNPVNTGYSRPVVKSGKKLDKSLFFGINADIKYLAGWLNTFISRNNRWQSPKYIIGESYGGTRVMGLAAELQNKQWMYLNGVIMVSPADYKVLRTGSALSSSLNLPYFTAAAWYHKMLPDELQNKDLLEILPLSEEYAINKLIPAMAKGGFISDTERNEVADRMSYFSGIKKDVILQHNLDVPKDYFWKELLRNENGFTIGRLDSRYRGLDKRLAGDSPDYNSEITSWLHSFTPAINYYIREHLKFKTDVTYNVFGPVGPWDNRNDNVREGLRKAMAQNPYLKVLVQSGYYDGATTYFNAKYTMWQTDPSGRMKDRFFFKGYRSGHMMYLRSEDLKKSNDDLRDFIKNSSSNGKSAKY
;
A
#
# COMPACT_ATOMS: atom_id res chain seq x y z
N MET A 1 -19.96 -64.02 -58.96
CA MET A 1 -19.08 -62.89 -58.76
C MET A 1 -19.74 -61.87 -57.86
N LYS A 2 -19.42 -61.82 -56.54
CA LYS A 2 -19.93 -60.84 -55.60
C LYS A 2 -18.92 -59.71 -55.51
N LYS A 3 -19.29 -58.50 -55.90
CA LYS A 3 -18.48 -57.28 -55.76
C LYS A 3 -18.69 -56.76 -54.35
N TYR A 4 -17.61 -56.71 -53.55
CA TYR A 4 -17.57 -55.99 -52.25
C TYR A 4 -17.21 -54.54 -52.52
N LEU A 5 -18.08 -53.63 -52.14
CA LEU A 5 -17.87 -52.19 -52.16
C LEU A 5 -17.26 -51.81 -50.77
N THR A 6 -15.99 -51.44 -50.74
CA THR A 6 -15.30 -50.98 -49.52
C THR A 6 -15.55 -49.47 -49.37
N PHE A 7 -16.33 -49.08 -48.39
CA PHE A 7 -16.52 -47.66 -48.01
C PHE A 7 -15.36 -47.21 -47.12
N ILE A 8 -14.52 -46.34 -47.64
CA ILE A 8 -13.45 -45.69 -46.85
C ILE A 8 -14.08 -44.47 -46.17
N PHE A 9 -14.25 -44.54 -44.82
CA PHE A 9 -14.66 -43.42 -44.00
C PHE A 9 -13.44 -42.50 -43.78
N LEU A 10 -13.39 -41.34 -44.44
CA LEU A 10 -12.41 -40.30 -44.15
C LEU A 10 -12.83 -39.59 -42.85
N ILE A 11 -12.20 -39.95 -41.70
CA ILE A 11 -12.34 -39.22 -40.45
C ILE A 11 -11.43 -37.98 -40.55
N SER A 12 -12.01 -36.84 -40.85
CA SER A 12 -11.34 -35.55 -40.71
C SER A 12 -11.19 -35.25 -39.24
N PHE A 13 -9.96 -35.37 -38.71
CA PHE A 13 -9.60 -34.82 -37.38
C PHE A 13 -9.66 -33.29 -37.47
N ILE A 14 -10.72 -32.71 -36.92
CA ILE A 14 -10.75 -31.27 -36.60
C ILE A 14 -9.91 -31.14 -35.36
N SER A 15 -8.68 -30.67 -35.52
CA SER A 15 -7.85 -30.22 -34.41
C SER A 15 -8.50 -28.98 -33.81
N ILE A 16 -9.20 -29.15 -32.69
CA ILE A 16 -9.63 -28.02 -31.87
C ILE A 16 -8.34 -27.51 -31.24
N GLU A 17 -7.73 -26.48 -31.82
CA GLU A 17 -6.71 -25.72 -31.14
C GLU A 17 -7.35 -25.11 -29.90
N ALA A 18 -6.82 -25.44 -28.73
CA ALA A 18 -7.24 -24.83 -27.50
C ALA A 18 -6.99 -23.32 -27.62
N GLN A 19 -8.07 -22.55 -27.64
CA GLN A 19 -8.00 -21.10 -27.75
C GLN A 19 -7.42 -20.56 -26.44
N ASP A 20 -6.17 -20.10 -26.48
CA ASP A 20 -5.52 -19.47 -25.33
C ASP A 20 -6.37 -18.27 -24.87
N ILE A 21 -6.78 -18.28 -23.62
CA ILE A 21 -7.46 -17.16 -22.98
C ILE A 21 -6.46 -16.02 -22.81
N ARG A 22 -6.45 -15.08 -23.75
CA ARG A 22 -5.54 -13.92 -23.71
C ARG A 22 -6.33 -12.62 -23.72
N ILE A 23 -5.87 -11.66 -22.91
CA ILE A 23 -6.32 -10.28 -23.01
C ILE A 23 -5.44 -9.59 -24.08
N PRO A 24 -6.03 -8.80 -25.01
CA PRO A 24 -5.22 -8.00 -25.93
C PRO A 24 -4.23 -7.12 -25.19
N ILE A 25 -2.99 -7.09 -25.66
CA ILE A 25 -1.85 -6.41 -24.99
C ILE A 25 -2.09 -4.90 -24.86
N ASP A 26 -2.79 -4.31 -25.82
CA ASP A 26 -3.14 -2.88 -25.84
C ASP A 26 -4.63 -2.75 -26.16
N THR A 27 -5.44 -2.54 -25.15
CA THR A 27 -6.90 -2.43 -25.29
C THR A 27 -7.48 -1.61 -24.14
N SER A 28 -8.61 -0.98 -24.38
CA SER A 28 -9.32 -0.27 -23.30
C SER A 28 -10.81 -0.13 -23.60
N VAL A 29 -11.59 -0.10 -22.54
CA VAL A 29 -13.01 0.26 -22.52
C VAL A 29 -13.15 1.56 -21.75
N THR A 30 -14.06 2.43 -22.21
CA THR A 30 -14.35 3.70 -21.57
C THR A 30 -15.82 3.75 -21.18
N THR A 31 -16.10 4.08 -19.94
CA THR A 31 -17.45 4.30 -19.39
C THR A 31 -17.57 5.71 -18.82
N ASN A 32 -18.78 6.26 -18.87
CA ASN A 32 -19.09 7.55 -18.23
C ASN A 32 -19.95 7.30 -17.00
N SER A 33 -19.69 8.06 -15.94
CA SER A 33 -20.43 7.95 -14.69
C SER A 33 -20.36 9.27 -13.91
N GLU A 34 -21.03 9.30 -12.77
CA GLU A 34 -21.04 10.44 -11.87
C GLU A 34 -20.95 9.97 -10.42
N VAL A 35 -20.50 10.86 -9.54
CA VAL A 35 -20.42 10.67 -8.10
C VAL A 35 -20.64 12.01 -7.39
N LEU A 36 -21.28 11.98 -6.24
CA LEU A 36 -21.44 13.15 -5.37
C LEU A 36 -20.26 13.20 -4.39
N ILE A 37 -19.43 14.24 -4.49
CA ILE A 37 -18.28 14.46 -3.61
C ILE A 37 -18.42 15.81 -2.95
N ASN A 38 -18.43 15.87 -1.62
CA ASN A 38 -18.61 17.12 -0.86
C ASN A 38 -19.82 17.94 -1.36
N ASN A 39 -20.95 17.27 -1.60
CA ASN A 39 -22.18 17.84 -2.17
C ASN A 39 -22.03 18.43 -3.59
N GLN A 40 -20.93 18.17 -4.27
CA GLN A 40 -20.73 18.55 -5.67
C GLN A 40 -20.88 17.33 -6.59
N LYS A 41 -21.71 17.43 -7.61
CA LYS A 41 -21.84 16.43 -8.67
C LYS A 41 -20.59 16.45 -9.57
N ILE A 42 -19.83 15.36 -9.56
CA ILE A 42 -18.64 15.17 -10.38
C ILE A 42 -18.95 14.16 -11.47
N THR A 43 -18.95 14.59 -12.72
CA THR A 43 -19.03 13.68 -13.86
C THR A 43 -17.63 13.26 -14.28
N TYR A 44 -17.45 11.98 -14.57
CA TYR A 44 -16.15 11.43 -14.91
C TYR A 44 -16.22 10.34 -15.96
N GLN A 45 -15.12 10.13 -16.62
CA GLN A 45 -14.85 9.03 -17.52
C GLN A 45 -13.91 8.05 -16.83
N ALA A 46 -14.25 6.74 -16.85
CA ALA A 46 -13.39 5.66 -16.42
C ALA A 46 -12.87 4.92 -17.65
N LYS A 47 -11.57 5.00 -17.92
CA LYS A 47 -10.86 4.24 -18.95
C LYS A 47 -10.15 3.07 -18.30
N THR A 48 -10.57 1.86 -18.63
CA THR A 48 -10.05 0.61 -18.05
C THR A 48 -9.51 -0.27 -19.16
N GLY A 49 -8.30 -0.81 -18.97
CA GLY A 49 -7.70 -1.63 -20.02
C GLY A 49 -6.26 -2.05 -19.75
N MET A 50 -5.61 -2.45 -20.82
CA MET A 50 -4.24 -2.93 -20.87
C MET A 50 -3.37 -1.93 -21.64
N GLN A 51 -2.15 -1.69 -21.15
CA GLN A 51 -1.14 -0.90 -21.87
C GLN A 51 0.21 -1.63 -21.82
N PRO A 52 0.91 -1.75 -22.97
CA PRO A 52 2.19 -2.42 -23.06
C PRO A 52 3.30 -1.75 -22.24
N VAL A 53 4.26 -2.57 -21.81
CA VAL A 53 5.59 -2.17 -21.34
C VAL A 53 6.60 -2.54 -22.40
N TRP A 54 7.46 -1.59 -22.77
CA TRP A 54 8.56 -1.83 -23.72
C TRP A 54 9.90 -1.88 -22.96
N ASN A 55 10.81 -2.72 -23.46
CA ASN A 55 12.22 -2.68 -23.06
C ASN A 55 12.99 -1.62 -23.84
N ASP A 56 14.27 -1.47 -23.53
CA ASP A 56 15.16 -0.50 -24.18
C ASP A 56 15.39 -0.78 -25.69
N HIS A 57 14.99 -1.96 -26.18
CA HIS A 57 15.05 -2.36 -27.61
C HIS A 57 13.72 -2.15 -28.36
N GLY A 58 12.70 -1.60 -27.69
CA GLY A 58 11.36 -1.41 -28.27
C GLY A 58 10.53 -2.69 -28.36
N GLU A 59 10.90 -3.76 -27.66
CA GLU A 59 10.12 -5.00 -27.61
C GLU A 59 9.13 -4.95 -26.44
N ILE A 60 7.94 -5.46 -26.67
CA ILE A 60 6.92 -5.58 -25.62
C ILE A 60 7.30 -6.75 -24.68
N ILE A 61 7.48 -6.44 -23.39
CA ILE A 61 7.86 -7.41 -22.36
C ILE A 61 6.74 -7.71 -21.36
N ALA A 62 5.75 -6.84 -21.25
CA ALA A 62 4.58 -7.04 -20.41
C ALA A 62 3.40 -6.20 -20.91
N SER A 63 2.21 -6.47 -20.38
CA SER A 63 1.05 -5.59 -20.50
C SER A 63 0.44 -5.38 -19.12
N LEU A 64 0.24 -4.12 -18.74
CA LEU A 64 -0.28 -3.76 -17.43
C LEU A 64 -1.74 -3.34 -17.52
N TYR A 65 -2.53 -3.91 -16.63
CA TYR A 65 -3.92 -3.52 -16.40
C TYR A 65 -3.97 -2.26 -15.55
N TYR A 66 -4.82 -1.30 -15.98
CA TYR A 66 -5.03 -0.05 -15.28
C TYR A 66 -6.49 0.39 -15.31
N THR A 67 -6.87 1.24 -14.37
CA THR A 67 -8.14 2.00 -14.40
C THR A 67 -7.84 3.48 -14.16
N TYR A 68 -8.20 4.32 -15.12
CA TYR A 68 -7.99 5.76 -15.10
C TYR A 68 -9.30 6.51 -15.01
N TYR A 69 -9.48 7.26 -13.94
CA TYR A 69 -10.63 8.14 -13.71
C TYR A 69 -10.26 9.58 -14.04
N LYS A 70 -10.97 10.14 -14.99
CA LYS A 70 -10.79 11.51 -15.47
C LYS A 70 -12.08 12.29 -15.29
N ARG A 71 -12.04 13.39 -14.55
CA ARG A 71 -13.16 14.32 -14.44
C ARG A 71 -13.43 14.98 -15.80
N THR A 72 -14.70 15.09 -16.21
CA THR A 72 -15.09 15.60 -17.54
C THR A 72 -15.69 17.00 -17.49
N ASN A 73 -16.38 17.41 -16.43
CA ASN A 73 -16.99 18.74 -16.31
C ASN A 73 -16.01 19.84 -15.88
N ILE A 74 -14.91 19.99 -16.64
CA ILE A 74 -13.84 20.97 -16.41
C ILE A 74 -13.32 21.56 -17.71
N LYS A 75 -12.87 22.83 -17.66
CA LYS A 75 -12.42 23.56 -18.87
C LYS A 75 -11.05 23.07 -19.41
N ASN A 76 -10.11 22.69 -18.53
CA ASN A 76 -8.75 22.30 -18.94
C ASN A 76 -8.25 21.09 -18.11
N SER A 77 -8.42 19.90 -18.67
CA SER A 77 -7.99 18.67 -18.03
C SER A 77 -6.47 18.44 -18.04
N SER A 78 -5.73 19.02 -19.01
CA SER A 78 -4.28 18.82 -19.13
C SER A 78 -3.49 19.47 -18.00
N LYS A 79 -4.02 20.52 -17.38
CA LYS A 79 -3.42 21.23 -16.24
C LYS A 79 -3.91 20.73 -14.87
N ARG A 80 -4.90 19.83 -14.85
CA ARG A 80 -5.42 19.28 -13.62
C ARG A 80 -4.42 18.30 -12.98
N PRO A 81 -4.26 18.24 -11.65
CA PRO A 81 -3.42 17.24 -11.00
C PRO A 81 -3.76 15.80 -11.41
N ILE A 82 -2.74 14.96 -11.52
CA ILE A 82 -2.89 13.53 -11.76
C ILE A 82 -2.16 12.73 -10.69
N ILE A 83 -2.80 11.70 -10.15
CA ILE A 83 -2.24 10.79 -9.15
C ILE A 83 -2.10 9.41 -9.78
N MET A 84 -0.92 8.82 -9.66
CA MET A 84 -0.60 7.46 -10.09
C MET A 84 -0.49 6.58 -8.85
N SER A 85 -1.39 5.60 -8.72
CA SER A 85 -1.66 4.85 -7.49
C SER A 85 -1.22 3.40 -7.59
N PHE A 86 -0.53 2.90 -6.55
CA PHE A 86 0.00 1.55 -6.42
C PHE A 86 -0.27 0.97 -5.04
N ASN A 87 -0.74 -0.28 -4.96
CA ASN A 87 -0.63 -1.05 -3.75
C ASN A 87 0.74 -1.75 -3.65
N GLY A 88 0.97 -2.45 -2.56
CA GLY A 88 2.26 -3.05 -2.21
C GLY A 88 2.35 -4.55 -2.42
N GLY A 89 2.72 -5.23 -1.38
CA GLY A 89 2.90 -6.68 -1.30
C GLY A 89 4.36 -7.15 -1.29
N PRO A 90 5.11 -7.17 -2.39
CA PRO A 90 5.02 -6.50 -3.69
C PRO A 90 4.02 -7.05 -4.70
N GLY A 91 3.49 -8.23 -4.52
CA GLY A 91 2.59 -8.91 -5.45
C GLY A 91 1.10 -8.56 -5.32
N SER A 92 0.73 -7.47 -4.68
CA SER A 92 -0.67 -7.06 -4.56
C SER A 92 -1.14 -6.22 -5.74
N ALA A 93 -2.35 -6.50 -6.22
CA ALA A 93 -3.06 -5.63 -7.15
C ALA A 93 -3.42 -4.29 -6.47
N SER A 94 -3.63 -3.24 -7.26
CA SER A 94 -4.04 -1.92 -6.74
C SER A 94 -5.51 -1.85 -6.32
N VAL A 95 -6.10 -2.98 -5.92
CA VAL A 95 -7.51 -3.12 -5.58
C VAL A 95 -7.91 -2.38 -4.32
N TRP A 96 -7.05 -2.41 -3.28
CA TRP A 96 -7.35 -1.86 -1.97
C TRP A 96 -7.57 -0.35 -2.03
N MET A 97 -6.61 0.38 -2.56
CA MET A 97 -6.73 1.82 -2.74
C MET A 97 -7.76 2.20 -3.81
N HIS A 98 -8.00 1.32 -4.81
CA HIS A 98 -8.93 1.57 -5.90
C HIS A 98 -10.39 1.61 -5.42
N ILE A 99 -10.84 0.56 -4.71
CA ILE A 99 -12.24 0.42 -4.30
C ILE A 99 -12.46 0.58 -2.78
N ALA A 100 -11.51 1.19 -2.07
CA ALA A 100 -11.71 1.49 -0.66
C ALA A 100 -11.16 2.84 -0.19
N TYR A 101 -10.34 3.54 -1.01
CA TYR A 101 -9.70 4.78 -0.56
C TYR A 101 -10.06 5.97 -1.45
N THR A 102 -9.28 6.21 -2.51
CA THR A 102 -9.32 7.47 -3.26
C THR A 102 -10.27 7.45 -4.46
N GLY A 103 -10.69 6.27 -4.90
CA GLY A 103 -11.55 6.09 -6.07
C GLY A 103 -12.98 6.58 -5.89
N PRO A 104 -13.76 6.70 -7.00
CA PRO A 104 -15.15 7.17 -6.94
C PRO A 104 -16.13 6.15 -6.34
N LYS A 105 -15.67 4.92 -6.12
CA LYS A 105 -16.44 3.86 -5.45
C LYS A 105 -15.65 3.32 -4.27
N VAL A 106 -16.34 2.96 -3.20
CA VAL A 106 -15.77 2.29 -2.02
C VAL A 106 -16.53 1.03 -1.70
N LEU A 107 -15.82 0.12 -1.04
CA LEU A 107 -16.35 -1.16 -0.58
C LEU A 107 -17.57 -0.97 0.33
N ARG A 108 -18.54 -1.88 0.24
CA ARG A 108 -19.65 -1.94 1.18
C ARG A 108 -19.19 -2.65 2.45
N ILE A 109 -18.87 -1.86 3.46
CA ILE A 109 -18.44 -2.26 4.79
C ILE A 109 -19.15 -1.38 5.82
N ASP A 110 -19.11 -1.76 7.10
CA ASP A 110 -19.58 -0.90 8.19
C ASP A 110 -18.59 0.25 8.49
N ASP A 111 -18.92 1.07 9.46
CA ASP A 111 -18.12 2.28 9.77
C ASP A 111 -16.76 1.96 10.39
N GLU A 112 -16.54 0.76 10.91
CA GLU A 112 -15.29 0.30 11.49
C GLU A 112 -14.46 -0.59 10.53
N GLY A 113 -14.98 -0.92 9.33
CA GLY A 113 -14.29 -1.65 8.29
C GLY A 113 -14.65 -3.13 8.17
N TYR A 114 -15.68 -3.61 8.91
CA TYR A 114 -16.10 -4.99 8.83
C TYR A 114 -17.00 -5.28 7.61
N PRO A 115 -16.88 -6.48 7.01
CA PRO A 115 -17.63 -6.85 5.83
C PRO A 115 -19.13 -6.90 6.02
N ILE A 116 -19.89 -6.38 5.05
CA ILE A 116 -21.36 -6.49 5.00
C ILE A 116 -21.78 -7.25 3.75
N GLN A 117 -22.63 -8.27 3.91
CA GLN A 117 -23.25 -8.99 2.78
C GLN A 117 -24.56 -8.29 2.33
N PRO A 118 -24.90 -8.35 1.01
CA PRO A 118 -24.09 -8.85 -0.10
C PRO A 118 -22.89 -7.94 -0.39
N TYR A 119 -21.75 -8.56 -0.72
CA TYR A 119 -20.52 -7.80 -1.02
C TYR A 119 -20.66 -6.94 -2.26
N GLY A 120 -20.01 -5.80 -2.30
CA GLY A 120 -20.08 -4.91 -3.44
C GLY A 120 -19.46 -3.54 -3.13
N VAL A 121 -19.71 -2.59 -4.02
CA VAL A 121 -19.25 -1.20 -3.88
C VAL A 121 -20.43 -0.23 -3.79
N LYS A 122 -20.20 0.90 -3.17
CA LYS A 122 -21.10 2.07 -3.11
C LYS A 122 -20.34 3.32 -3.58
N ASP A 123 -21.05 4.43 -3.80
CA ASP A 123 -20.41 5.71 -4.11
C ASP A 123 -19.51 6.17 -2.97
N ASN A 124 -18.38 6.78 -3.34
CA ASN A 124 -17.44 7.35 -2.39
C ASN A 124 -17.61 8.88 -2.31
N PRO A 125 -18.33 9.40 -1.31
CA PRO A 125 -18.50 10.84 -1.14
C PRO A 125 -17.20 11.56 -0.74
N ASN A 126 -16.18 10.79 -0.35
CA ASN A 126 -14.88 11.28 0.07
C ASN A 126 -13.80 11.16 -1.02
N SER A 127 -14.13 10.63 -2.22
CA SER A 127 -13.16 10.49 -3.31
C SER A 127 -12.45 11.81 -3.62
N ILE A 128 -11.16 11.72 -3.97
CA ILE A 128 -10.35 12.90 -4.35
C ILE A 128 -10.54 13.31 -5.83
N LEU A 129 -11.51 12.72 -6.53
CA LEU A 129 -11.78 13.05 -7.92
C LEU A 129 -12.32 14.47 -8.11
N ASP A 130 -12.67 15.17 -7.05
CA ASP A 130 -12.94 16.61 -7.06
C ASP A 130 -11.68 17.44 -7.32
N VAL A 131 -10.51 17.05 -6.84
CA VAL A 131 -9.24 17.82 -6.92
C VAL A 131 -8.22 17.24 -7.90
N ALA A 132 -8.20 15.92 -8.17
CA ALA A 132 -7.24 15.25 -9.04
C ALA A 132 -7.88 14.15 -9.88
N ASP A 133 -7.29 13.87 -11.05
CA ASP A 133 -7.57 12.63 -11.78
C ASP A 133 -6.68 11.50 -11.23
N ILE A 134 -7.12 10.24 -11.34
CA ILE A 134 -6.44 9.12 -10.67
C ILE A 134 -6.28 7.95 -11.63
N VAL A 135 -5.09 7.36 -11.68
CA VAL A 135 -4.87 6.07 -12.34
C VAL A 135 -4.38 5.02 -11.34
N TYR A 136 -5.06 3.89 -11.28
CA TYR A 136 -4.67 2.70 -10.53
C TYR A 136 -3.96 1.74 -11.46
N VAL A 137 -2.71 1.43 -11.13
CA VAL A 137 -1.84 0.59 -11.97
C VAL A 137 -1.57 -0.71 -11.25
N ASN A 138 -1.79 -1.82 -11.94
CA ASN A 138 -1.47 -3.14 -11.41
C ASN A 138 -0.09 -3.57 -11.94
N PRO A 139 0.91 -3.76 -11.08
CA PRO A 139 2.22 -4.29 -11.49
C PRO A 139 2.14 -5.67 -12.14
N VAL A 140 3.20 -6.10 -12.79
CA VAL A 140 3.25 -7.41 -13.46
C VAL A 140 2.84 -8.55 -12.52
N ASN A 141 2.03 -9.48 -13.02
CA ASN A 141 1.39 -10.60 -12.32
C ASN A 141 0.31 -10.21 -11.30
N THR A 142 -0.04 -8.96 -11.14
CA THR A 142 -1.16 -8.54 -10.29
C THR A 142 -2.37 -8.11 -11.12
N GLY A 143 -3.57 -8.19 -10.57
CA GLY A 143 -4.79 -7.94 -11.33
C GLY A 143 -4.82 -8.77 -12.62
N TYR A 144 -5.07 -8.11 -13.72
CA TYR A 144 -5.00 -8.73 -15.06
C TYR A 144 -3.64 -8.52 -15.75
N SER A 145 -2.68 -7.85 -15.12
CA SER A 145 -1.34 -7.61 -15.68
C SER A 145 -0.57 -8.90 -15.85
N ARG A 146 0.04 -9.09 -17.01
CA ARG A 146 0.81 -10.30 -17.34
C ARG A 146 2.10 -9.94 -18.07
N PRO A 147 3.17 -10.70 -17.89
CA PRO A 147 4.35 -10.61 -18.74
C PRO A 147 4.00 -11.12 -20.15
N VAL A 148 4.69 -10.60 -21.15
CA VAL A 148 4.64 -11.11 -22.51
C VAL A 148 5.89 -11.94 -22.76
N VAL A 149 5.72 -13.23 -23.00
CA VAL A 149 6.81 -14.17 -23.21
C VAL A 149 6.77 -14.64 -24.65
N LYS A 150 7.90 -14.56 -25.37
CA LYS A 150 8.02 -15.07 -26.75
C LYS A 150 7.85 -16.60 -26.74
N SER A 151 7.19 -17.13 -27.76
CA SER A 151 6.99 -18.57 -27.91
C SER A 151 8.31 -19.35 -27.74
N GLY A 152 8.28 -20.43 -26.97
CA GLY A 152 9.45 -21.27 -26.66
C GLY A 152 10.46 -20.66 -25.68
N LYS A 153 10.23 -19.46 -25.15
CA LYS A 153 11.09 -18.84 -24.12
C LYS A 153 10.50 -19.00 -22.73
N LYS A 154 11.35 -19.04 -21.71
CA LYS A 154 10.94 -18.93 -20.31
C LYS A 154 10.88 -17.46 -19.90
N LEU A 155 10.00 -17.13 -18.94
CA LEU A 155 9.93 -15.80 -18.35
C LEU A 155 11.27 -15.47 -17.66
N ASP A 156 11.87 -14.37 -18.09
CA ASP A 156 12.97 -13.75 -17.33
C ASP A 156 12.39 -12.93 -16.17
N LYS A 157 12.40 -13.52 -14.98
CA LYS A 157 11.86 -12.92 -13.77
C LYS A 157 12.64 -11.67 -13.33
N SER A 158 13.91 -11.57 -13.70
CA SER A 158 14.78 -10.44 -13.32
C SER A 158 14.33 -9.11 -13.94
N LEU A 159 13.54 -9.16 -15.01
CA LEU A 159 12.97 -7.97 -15.65
C LEU A 159 11.88 -7.29 -14.80
N PHE A 160 11.28 -8.02 -13.83
CA PHE A 160 10.09 -7.54 -13.11
C PHE A 160 10.16 -7.70 -11.60
N PHE A 161 10.76 -8.80 -11.09
CA PHE A 161 10.63 -9.23 -9.70
C PHE A 161 11.84 -8.84 -8.87
N GLY A 162 11.89 -7.58 -8.50
CA GLY A 162 12.89 -6.97 -7.66
C GLY A 162 12.65 -5.47 -7.58
N ILE A 163 13.17 -4.82 -6.54
CA ILE A 163 12.90 -3.40 -6.29
C ILE A 163 13.32 -2.55 -7.48
N ASN A 164 14.55 -2.73 -7.98
CA ASN A 164 15.06 -1.92 -9.08
C ASN A 164 14.36 -2.23 -10.42
N ALA A 165 14.05 -3.51 -10.68
CA ALA A 165 13.33 -3.93 -11.87
C ALA A 165 11.90 -3.37 -11.90
N ASP A 166 11.19 -3.49 -10.76
CA ASP A 166 9.84 -2.95 -10.56
C ASP A 166 9.78 -1.45 -10.83
N ILE A 167 10.72 -0.68 -10.29
CA ILE A 167 10.85 0.76 -10.50
C ILE A 167 11.12 1.08 -11.98
N LYS A 168 12.06 0.37 -12.62
CA LYS A 168 12.46 0.66 -14.00
C LYS A 168 11.31 0.48 -14.98
N TYR A 169 10.64 -0.69 -14.99
CA TYR A 169 9.58 -0.92 -15.96
C TYR A 169 8.34 -0.06 -15.70
N LEU A 170 8.02 0.21 -14.43
CA LEU A 170 6.90 1.09 -14.08
C LEU A 170 7.18 2.54 -14.49
N ALA A 171 8.40 3.04 -14.34
CA ALA A 171 8.74 4.39 -14.80
C ALA A 171 8.56 4.54 -16.31
N GLY A 172 9.01 3.56 -17.11
CA GLY A 172 8.79 3.52 -18.56
C GLY A 172 7.29 3.48 -18.90
N TRP A 173 6.53 2.64 -18.22
CA TRP A 173 5.07 2.55 -18.39
C TRP A 173 4.37 3.88 -18.08
N LEU A 174 4.76 4.55 -16.99
CA LEU A 174 4.18 5.84 -16.59
C LEU A 174 4.50 6.94 -17.59
N ASN A 175 5.71 6.98 -18.14
CA ASN A 175 6.08 7.92 -19.22
C ASN A 175 5.15 7.77 -20.43
N THR A 176 4.96 6.54 -20.88
CA THR A 176 4.03 6.23 -21.99
C THR A 176 2.59 6.62 -21.63
N PHE A 177 2.13 6.31 -20.41
CA PHE A 177 0.79 6.65 -19.97
C PHE A 177 0.54 8.17 -19.96
N ILE A 178 1.48 8.93 -19.42
CA ILE A 178 1.42 10.41 -19.37
C ILE A 178 1.38 10.99 -20.79
N SER A 179 2.19 10.45 -21.71
CA SER A 179 2.22 10.87 -23.13
C SER A 179 0.92 10.55 -23.85
N ARG A 180 0.43 9.29 -23.75
CA ARG A 180 -0.82 8.85 -24.41
C ARG A 180 -2.06 9.61 -23.95
N ASN A 181 -2.07 10.09 -22.70
CA ASN A 181 -3.20 10.80 -22.13
C ASN A 181 -3.02 12.33 -22.10
N ASN A 182 -1.96 12.85 -22.73
CA ASN A 182 -1.64 14.28 -22.81
C ASN A 182 -1.59 14.98 -21.44
N ARG A 183 -0.79 14.38 -20.48
CA ARG A 183 -0.75 14.83 -19.09
C ARG A 183 0.63 15.41 -18.69
N TRP A 184 1.48 15.74 -19.65
CA TRP A 184 2.79 16.33 -19.36
C TRP A 184 2.73 17.65 -18.60
N GLN A 185 1.73 18.48 -18.84
CA GLN A 185 1.53 19.77 -18.15
C GLN A 185 0.88 19.62 -16.75
N SER A 186 0.35 18.45 -16.41
CA SER A 186 -0.30 18.22 -15.13
C SER A 186 0.68 18.25 -13.97
N PRO A 187 0.34 18.85 -12.82
CA PRO A 187 0.99 18.53 -11.56
C PRO A 187 0.86 17.02 -11.29
N LYS A 188 1.98 16.37 -10.97
CA LYS A 188 2.05 14.91 -10.88
C LYS A 188 2.35 14.45 -9.47
N TYR A 189 1.57 13.46 -9.03
CA TYR A 189 1.67 12.82 -7.74
C TYR A 189 1.75 11.32 -7.91
N ILE A 190 2.51 10.67 -7.05
CA ILE A 190 2.51 9.21 -6.92
C ILE A 190 2.12 8.83 -5.50
N ILE A 191 1.28 7.81 -5.38
CA ILE A 191 0.82 7.31 -4.09
C ILE A 191 1.04 5.81 -4.01
N GLY A 192 1.60 5.32 -2.90
CA GLY A 192 1.88 3.91 -2.69
C GLY A 192 1.60 3.45 -1.28
N GLU A 193 0.95 2.28 -1.15
CA GLU A 193 0.65 1.66 0.13
C GLU A 193 1.59 0.49 0.42
N SER A 194 2.02 0.36 1.68
CA SER A 194 2.85 -0.75 2.14
C SER A 194 4.19 -0.80 1.38
N TYR A 195 4.56 -1.92 0.74
CA TYR A 195 5.67 -1.97 -0.22
C TYR A 195 5.53 -0.91 -1.33
N GLY A 196 4.31 -0.50 -1.67
CA GLY A 196 4.07 0.63 -2.57
C GLY A 196 4.76 1.92 -2.13
N GLY A 197 5.00 2.14 -0.83
CA GLY A 197 5.84 3.22 -0.30
C GLY A 197 7.28 3.12 -0.80
N THR A 198 7.90 1.94 -0.72
CA THR A 198 9.21 1.64 -1.31
C THR A 198 9.23 1.92 -2.83
N ARG A 199 8.19 1.44 -3.53
CA ARG A 199 8.01 1.65 -4.97
C ARG A 199 7.99 3.13 -5.34
N VAL A 200 7.16 3.95 -4.65
CA VAL A 200 7.05 5.38 -4.98
C VAL A 200 8.27 6.20 -4.59
N MET A 201 9.01 5.81 -3.54
CA MET A 201 10.31 6.41 -3.24
C MET A 201 11.30 6.22 -4.39
N GLY A 202 11.40 4.99 -4.91
CA GLY A 202 12.28 4.70 -6.04
C GLY A 202 11.80 5.33 -7.35
N LEU A 203 10.49 5.30 -7.62
CA LEU A 203 9.89 5.95 -8.79
C LEU A 203 10.15 7.47 -8.81
N ALA A 204 10.17 8.14 -7.66
CA ALA A 204 10.47 9.56 -7.61
C ALA A 204 11.83 9.91 -8.22
N ALA A 205 12.85 9.11 -7.91
CA ALA A 205 14.19 9.27 -8.47
C ALA A 205 14.26 8.86 -9.95
N GLU A 206 13.67 7.70 -10.29
CA GLU A 206 13.73 7.16 -11.64
C GLU A 206 12.98 8.03 -12.67
N LEU A 207 11.77 8.50 -12.31
CA LEU A 207 10.99 9.40 -13.16
C LEU A 207 11.75 10.73 -13.40
N GLN A 208 12.34 11.30 -12.36
CA GLN A 208 13.07 12.54 -12.46
C GLN A 208 14.36 12.39 -13.29
N ASN A 209 15.19 11.37 -13.02
CA ASN A 209 16.54 11.26 -13.55
C ASN A 209 16.62 10.53 -14.91
N LYS A 210 15.61 9.71 -15.24
CA LYS A 210 15.58 8.90 -16.46
C LYS A 210 14.45 9.28 -17.42
N GLN A 211 13.33 9.77 -16.87
CA GLN A 211 12.17 10.16 -17.67
C GLN A 211 11.99 11.68 -17.75
N TRP A 212 12.85 12.46 -17.10
CA TRP A 212 12.81 13.93 -17.04
C TRP A 212 11.44 14.45 -16.59
N MET A 213 10.79 13.71 -15.68
CA MET A 213 9.46 13.97 -15.19
C MET A 213 9.50 14.38 -13.72
N TYR A 214 9.31 15.67 -13.44
CA TYR A 214 9.18 16.17 -12.08
C TYR A 214 7.84 15.79 -11.46
N LEU A 215 7.90 15.45 -10.19
CA LEU A 215 6.72 15.23 -9.33
C LEU A 215 6.52 16.43 -8.40
N ASN A 216 5.26 16.69 -8.06
CA ASN A 216 4.87 17.64 -7.02
C ASN A 216 4.77 16.99 -5.65
N GLY A 217 4.42 15.71 -5.60
CA GLY A 217 4.30 14.98 -4.33
C GLY A 217 4.48 13.49 -4.45
N VAL A 218 5.05 12.92 -3.38
CA VAL A 218 5.09 11.50 -3.06
C VAL A 218 4.22 11.28 -1.84
N ILE A 219 3.24 10.40 -1.95
CA ILE A 219 2.33 10.05 -0.87
C ILE A 219 2.57 8.57 -0.50
N MET A 220 2.83 8.34 0.76
CA MET A 220 3.09 7.00 1.29
C MET A 220 2.02 6.66 2.31
N VAL A 221 1.30 5.59 2.07
CA VAL A 221 0.25 5.06 2.95
C VAL A 221 0.80 3.82 3.65
N SER A 222 0.89 3.86 4.97
CA SER A 222 1.42 2.76 5.78
C SER A 222 2.70 2.13 5.18
N PRO A 223 3.76 2.94 4.90
CA PRO A 223 4.89 2.50 4.10
C PRO A 223 5.73 1.44 4.81
N ALA A 224 6.19 0.45 4.04
CA ALA A 224 7.17 -0.52 4.53
C ALA A 224 8.57 0.11 4.64
N ASP A 225 9.28 -0.24 5.72
CA ASP A 225 10.63 0.22 6.00
C ASP A 225 11.66 -0.73 5.40
N TYR A 226 12.20 -0.39 4.25
CA TYR A 226 13.28 -1.17 3.67
C TYR A 226 14.65 -0.58 4.04
N LYS A 227 15.50 -1.41 4.66
CA LYS A 227 16.94 -1.18 4.96
C LYS A 227 17.31 -0.10 5.98
N VAL A 228 16.37 0.67 6.50
CA VAL A 228 16.68 1.58 7.61
C VAL A 228 16.78 0.83 8.92
N LEU A 229 15.86 -0.10 9.12
CA LEU A 229 15.77 -0.93 10.30
C LEU A 229 16.09 -2.40 9.94
N ARG A 230 17.10 -2.96 10.58
CA ARG A 230 17.35 -4.41 10.49
C ARG A 230 16.44 -5.12 11.48
N THR A 231 15.68 -6.09 11.01
CA THR A 231 14.87 -6.96 11.88
C THR A 231 15.72 -7.54 13.00
N GLY A 232 15.22 -7.52 14.22
CA GLY A 232 15.93 -8.00 15.41
C GLY A 232 17.04 -7.09 15.91
N SER A 233 17.12 -5.84 15.44
CA SER A 233 18.02 -4.86 16.06
C SER A 233 17.34 -4.13 17.23
N ALA A 234 18.13 -3.72 18.23
CA ALA A 234 17.66 -2.91 19.35
C ALA A 234 16.84 -1.68 18.92
N LEU A 235 17.24 -1.05 17.81
CA LEU A 235 16.53 0.08 17.23
C LEU A 235 15.14 -0.33 16.71
N SER A 236 15.07 -1.41 15.92
CA SER A 236 13.80 -1.89 15.34
C SER A 236 12.78 -2.24 16.41
N SER A 237 13.21 -2.95 17.45
CA SER A 237 12.33 -3.39 18.54
C SER A 237 11.83 -2.22 19.38
N SER A 238 12.72 -1.27 19.71
CA SER A 238 12.35 -0.09 20.50
C SER A 238 11.31 0.79 19.80
N LEU A 239 11.38 0.93 18.47
CA LEU A 239 10.45 1.74 17.69
C LEU A 239 9.06 1.09 17.54
N ASN A 240 8.88 -0.16 17.98
CA ASN A 240 7.56 -0.80 18.02
C ASN A 240 6.74 -0.41 19.27
N LEU A 241 7.39 0.13 20.33
CA LEU A 241 6.69 0.45 21.59
C LEU A 241 5.50 1.40 21.40
N PRO A 242 5.58 2.49 20.61
CA PRO A 242 4.42 3.36 20.40
C PRO A 242 3.23 2.64 19.72
N TYR A 243 3.49 1.68 18.83
CA TYR A 243 2.45 0.83 18.27
C TYR A 243 1.85 -0.10 19.34
N PHE A 244 2.68 -0.73 20.19
CA PHE A 244 2.20 -1.55 21.30
C PHE A 244 1.30 -0.73 22.23
N THR A 245 1.69 0.51 22.53
CA THR A 245 0.89 1.45 23.32
C THR A 245 -0.47 1.71 22.68
N ALA A 246 -0.50 1.96 21.38
CA ALA A 246 -1.75 2.20 20.65
C ALA A 246 -2.69 0.98 20.70
N ALA A 247 -2.18 -0.21 20.41
CA ALA A 247 -2.95 -1.44 20.41
C ALA A 247 -3.47 -1.79 21.82
N ALA A 248 -2.61 -1.66 22.83
CA ALA A 248 -2.99 -1.88 24.23
C ALA A 248 -4.05 -0.88 24.70
N TRP A 249 -3.92 0.40 24.32
CA TRP A 249 -4.95 1.41 24.61
C TRP A 249 -6.31 1.05 24.02
N TYR A 250 -6.36 0.63 22.75
CA TYR A 250 -7.60 0.23 22.08
C TYR A 250 -8.30 -0.93 22.80
N HIS A 251 -7.53 -1.90 23.25
CA HIS A 251 -8.03 -3.08 23.95
C HIS A 251 -8.19 -2.91 25.45
N LYS A 252 -7.97 -1.70 26.00
CA LYS A 252 -8.11 -1.37 27.42
C LYS A 252 -7.17 -2.18 28.33
N MET A 253 -5.94 -2.38 27.86
CA MET A 253 -4.90 -3.13 28.55
C MET A 253 -3.85 -2.26 29.24
N LEU A 254 -3.99 -0.93 29.17
CA LEU A 254 -3.08 -0.01 29.83
C LEU A 254 -3.53 0.29 31.26
N PRO A 255 -2.61 0.74 32.16
CA PRO A 255 -2.97 1.28 33.47
C PRO A 255 -3.90 2.48 33.35
N ASP A 256 -4.76 2.70 34.36
CA ASP A 256 -5.77 3.75 34.38
C ASP A 256 -5.23 5.14 34.06
N GLU A 257 -4.02 5.45 34.52
CA GLU A 257 -3.34 6.73 34.27
C GLU A 257 -3.17 7.03 32.78
N LEU A 258 -2.94 6.01 31.96
CA LEU A 258 -2.83 6.13 30.51
C LEU A 258 -4.18 5.84 29.83
N GLN A 259 -4.92 4.84 30.32
CA GLN A 259 -6.16 4.39 29.70
C GLN A 259 -7.23 5.50 29.65
N ASN A 260 -7.28 6.35 30.68
CA ASN A 260 -8.25 7.46 30.78
C ASN A 260 -7.87 8.72 29.98
N LYS A 261 -6.70 8.72 29.32
CA LYS A 261 -6.27 9.81 28.44
C LYS A 261 -6.60 9.50 26.99
N ASP A 262 -6.70 10.55 26.18
CA ASP A 262 -6.81 10.39 24.72
C ASP A 262 -5.54 9.72 24.15
N LEU A 263 -5.71 8.88 23.12
CA LEU A 263 -4.60 8.22 22.44
C LEU A 263 -3.51 9.20 21.99
N LEU A 264 -3.90 10.35 21.46
CA LEU A 264 -2.96 11.37 20.94
C LEU A 264 -2.19 12.12 22.05
N GLU A 265 -2.62 12.00 23.29
CA GLU A 265 -1.86 12.50 24.46
C GLU A 265 -0.82 11.50 24.94
N ILE A 266 -1.08 10.19 24.82
CA ILE A 266 -0.17 9.16 25.33
C ILE A 266 0.89 8.72 24.31
N LEU A 267 0.59 8.75 23.00
CA LEU A 267 1.56 8.34 21.98
C LEU A 267 2.87 9.14 22.03
N PRO A 268 2.86 10.49 22.18
CA PRO A 268 4.11 11.25 22.33
C PRO A 268 4.95 10.80 23.52
N LEU A 269 4.33 10.37 24.63
CA LEU A 269 5.06 9.89 25.81
C LEU A 269 5.82 8.58 25.51
N SER A 270 5.19 7.65 24.80
CA SER A 270 5.85 6.40 24.41
C SER A 270 6.88 6.60 23.29
N GLU A 271 6.64 7.53 22.35
CA GLU A 271 7.62 7.93 21.32
C GLU A 271 8.88 8.51 21.96
N GLU A 272 8.71 9.44 22.89
CA GLU A 272 9.82 10.06 23.63
C GLU A 272 10.61 9.02 24.44
N TYR A 273 9.90 8.14 25.15
CA TYR A 273 10.53 7.08 25.92
C TYR A 273 11.31 6.11 25.00
N ALA A 274 10.75 5.73 23.86
CA ALA A 274 11.42 4.86 22.90
C ALA A 274 12.76 5.44 22.43
N ILE A 275 12.80 6.72 22.06
CA ILE A 275 14.02 7.39 21.55
C ILE A 275 15.03 7.65 22.68
N ASN A 276 14.57 8.22 23.79
CA ASN A 276 15.49 8.80 24.79
C ASN A 276 15.90 7.79 25.88
N LYS A 277 15.20 6.68 26.05
CA LYS A 277 15.45 5.71 27.11
C LYS A 277 15.59 4.27 26.61
N LEU A 278 14.61 3.78 25.83
CA LEU A 278 14.59 2.36 25.43
C LEU A 278 15.71 2.03 24.44
N ILE A 279 15.92 2.83 23.39
CA ILE A 279 17.03 2.63 22.43
C ILE A 279 18.39 2.61 23.13
N PRO A 280 18.76 3.60 23.97
CA PRO A 280 20.03 3.58 24.71
C PRO A 280 20.19 2.36 25.64
N ALA A 281 19.13 1.94 26.30
CA ALA A 281 19.17 0.77 27.18
C ALA A 281 19.38 -0.52 26.37
N MET A 282 18.58 -0.74 25.31
CA MET A 282 18.72 -1.91 24.47
C MET A 282 20.05 -1.98 23.69
N ALA A 283 20.66 -0.83 23.38
CA ALA A 283 21.97 -0.79 22.75
C ALA A 283 23.09 -1.39 23.62
N LYS A 284 22.90 -1.49 24.96
CA LYS A 284 23.85 -2.12 25.90
C LYS A 284 23.81 -3.66 25.80
N GLY A 285 22.73 -4.24 25.27
CA GLY A 285 22.57 -5.69 25.13
C GLY A 285 22.77 -6.42 26.47
N GLY A 286 23.63 -7.45 26.49
CA GLY A 286 23.94 -8.21 27.69
C GLY A 286 24.72 -7.44 28.77
N PHE A 287 25.17 -6.21 28.49
CA PHE A 287 25.92 -5.35 29.47
C PHE A 287 25.04 -4.33 30.19
N ILE A 288 23.71 -4.36 29.97
CA ILE A 288 22.77 -3.59 30.77
C ILE A 288 22.78 -4.10 32.23
N SER A 289 22.76 -3.21 33.22
CA SER A 289 22.67 -3.64 34.63
C SER A 289 21.28 -4.23 34.93
N ASP A 290 21.22 -5.12 35.94
CA ASP A 290 19.94 -5.73 36.37
C ASP A 290 18.94 -4.68 36.85
N THR A 291 19.41 -3.64 37.55
CA THR A 291 18.55 -2.53 37.98
C THR A 291 17.95 -1.81 36.80
N GLU A 292 18.75 -1.38 35.85
CA GLU A 292 18.26 -0.69 34.64
C GLU A 292 17.37 -1.59 33.79
N ARG A 293 17.72 -2.88 33.65
CA ARG A 293 16.89 -3.88 32.91
C ARG A 293 15.51 -3.97 33.54
N ASN A 294 15.40 -4.03 34.85
CA ASN A 294 14.13 -4.10 35.57
C ASN A 294 13.31 -2.81 35.41
N GLU A 295 13.93 -1.64 35.52
CA GLU A 295 13.29 -0.34 35.32
C GLU A 295 12.73 -0.20 33.88
N VAL A 296 13.50 -0.62 32.88
CA VAL A 296 13.08 -0.62 31.48
C VAL A 296 11.90 -1.58 31.28
N ALA A 297 11.98 -2.79 31.84
CA ALA A 297 10.88 -3.76 31.73
C ALA A 297 9.59 -3.24 32.39
N ASP A 298 9.67 -2.56 33.54
CA ASP A 298 8.51 -1.91 34.18
C ASP A 298 7.88 -0.85 33.27
N ARG A 299 8.71 0.01 32.62
CA ARG A 299 8.20 1.05 31.73
C ARG A 299 7.66 0.49 30.42
N MET A 300 8.27 -0.56 29.87
CA MET A 300 7.72 -1.27 28.73
C MET A 300 6.37 -1.89 29.05
N SER A 301 6.24 -2.52 30.23
CA SER A 301 4.96 -3.08 30.72
C SER A 301 3.88 -1.99 30.83
N TYR A 302 4.24 -0.85 31.42
CA TYR A 302 3.37 0.32 31.59
C TYR A 302 2.79 0.83 30.24
N PHE A 303 3.64 0.86 29.18
CA PHE A 303 3.23 1.34 27.85
C PHE A 303 2.62 0.25 26.95
N SER A 304 2.93 -1.02 27.14
CA SER A 304 2.51 -2.09 26.22
C SER A 304 1.37 -2.96 26.72
N GLY A 305 1.04 -2.91 28.02
CA GLY A 305 0.09 -3.84 28.64
C GLY A 305 0.61 -5.28 28.78
N ILE A 306 1.84 -5.56 28.33
CA ILE A 306 2.48 -6.87 28.49
C ILE A 306 3.10 -6.98 29.88
N LYS A 307 2.95 -8.14 30.53
CA LYS A 307 3.51 -8.37 31.87
C LYS A 307 5.03 -8.23 31.88
N LYS A 308 5.57 -7.61 32.94
CA LYS A 308 7.00 -7.42 33.15
C LYS A 308 7.81 -8.71 32.98
N ASP A 309 7.36 -9.81 33.59
CA ASP A 309 8.08 -11.08 33.52
C ASP A 309 8.20 -11.61 32.09
N VAL A 310 7.17 -11.43 31.26
CA VAL A 310 7.20 -11.76 29.84
C VAL A 310 8.24 -10.91 29.11
N ILE A 311 8.29 -9.60 29.39
CA ILE A 311 9.27 -8.70 28.78
C ILE A 311 10.69 -9.11 29.17
N LEU A 312 10.93 -9.48 30.42
CA LEU A 312 12.22 -9.96 30.90
C LEU A 312 12.63 -11.30 30.26
N GLN A 313 11.68 -12.23 30.08
CA GLN A 313 11.90 -13.51 29.37
C GLN A 313 12.30 -13.30 27.91
N HIS A 314 11.85 -12.20 27.28
CA HIS A 314 12.22 -11.79 25.94
C HIS A 314 13.47 -10.87 25.89
N ASN A 315 14.19 -10.71 27.00
CA ASN A 315 15.37 -9.82 27.08
C ASN A 315 15.08 -8.38 26.59
N LEU A 316 13.90 -7.85 26.90
CA LEU A 316 13.36 -6.54 26.47
C LEU A 316 12.98 -6.46 24.97
N ASP A 317 13.19 -7.53 24.19
CA ASP A 317 12.89 -7.58 22.75
C ASP A 317 11.66 -8.46 22.49
N VAL A 318 10.47 -7.93 22.79
CA VAL A 318 9.21 -8.63 22.53
C VAL A 318 8.91 -8.58 21.02
N PRO A 319 8.89 -9.74 20.32
CA PRO A 319 8.52 -9.79 18.90
C PRO A 319 7.08 -9.34 18.66
N LYS A 320 6.81 -8.71 17.52
CA LYS A 320 5.45 -8.23 17.18
C LYS A 320 4.43 -9.37 17.08
N ASP A 321 4.78 -10.49 16.50
CA ASP A 321 3.93 -11.70 16.40
C ASP A 321 3.62 -12.27 17.79
N TYR A 322 4.59 -12.28 18.69
CA TYR A 322 4.34 -12.63 20.08
C TYR A 322 3.36 -11.64 20.74
N PHE A 323 3.56 -10.34 20.56
CA PHE A 323 2.65 -9.30 21.07
C PHE A 323 1.21 -9.49 20.57
N TRP A 324 1.01 -9.82 19.27
CA TRP A 324 -0.34 -10.07 18.74
C TRP A 324 -1.02 -11.29 19.36
N LYS A 325 -0.24 -12.26 19.80
CA LYS A 325 -0.72 -13.44 20.50
C LYS A 325 -0.96 -13.20 21.98
N GLU A 326 -0.09 -12.42 22.62
CA GLU A 326 -0.03 -12.29 24.09
C GLU A 326 -1.03 -11.29 24.65
N LEU A 327 -1.26 -10.16 23.98
CA LEU A 327 -1.97 -9.01 24.54
C LEU A 327 -3.33 -9.37 25.16
N LEU A 328 -4.11 -10.22 24.50
CA LEU A 328 -5.45 -10.65 24.98
C LEU A 328 -5.51 -12.13 25.44
N ARG A 329 -4.37 -12.81 25.52
CA ARG A 329 -4.29 -14.23 25.84
C ARG A 329 -5.04 -14.59 27.12
N ASN A 330 -4.82 -13.84 28.19
CA ASN A 330 -5.36 -14.12 29.52
C ASN A 330 -6.73 -13.48 29.75
N GLU A 331 -7.15 -12.52 28.92
CA GLU A 331 -8.44 -11.84 29.09
C GLU A 331 -9.58 -12.64 28.47
N ASN A 332 -9.48 -13.00 27.21
CA ASN A 332 -10.56 -13.67 26.49
C ASN A 332 -10.04 -14.77 25.54
N GLY A 333 -8.75 -15.05 25.52
CA GLY A 333 -8.13 -16.01 24.60
C GLY A 333 -8.11 -15.57 23.15
N PHE A 334 -8.31 -14.28 22.88
CA PHE A 334 -8.22 -13.73 21.54
C PHE A 334 -6.78 -13.41 21.17
N THR A 335 -6.51 -13.44 19.86
CA THR A 335 -5.36 -12.81 19.24
C THR A 335 -5.79 -11.52 18.55
N ILE A 336 -4.84 -10.64 18.24
CA ILE A 336 -5.12 -9.39 17.52
C ILE A 336 -4.52 -9.42 16.11
N GLY A 337 -5.10 -8.64 15.21
CA GLY A 337 -4.69 -8.59 13.81
C GLY A 337 -3.33 -7.95 13.62
N ARG A 338 -2.57 -8.48 12.64
CA ARG A 338 -1.24 -7.97 12.24
C ARG A 338 -1.33 -6.63 11.50
N LEU A 339 -2.21 -6.54 10.50
CA LEU A 339 -2.40 -5.33 9.70
C LEU A 339 -3.36 -4.35 10.36
N ASP A 340 -4.21 -4.81 11.25
CA ASP A 340 -5.08 -3.96 12.05
C ASP A 340 -5.37 -4.63 13.39
N SER A 341 -4.71 -4.15 14.44
CA SER A 341 -4.81 -4.71 15.78
C SER A 341 -6.19 -4.56 16.43
N ARG A 342 -7.12 -3.84 15.83
CA ARG A 342 -8.52 -3.76 16.29
C ARG A 342 -9.27 -5.08 16.05
N TYR A 343 -8.89 -5.82 14.99
CA TYR A 343 -9.48 -7.12 14.66
C TYR A 343 -9.01 -8.19 15.62
N ARG A 344 -9.92 -9.09 15.98
CA ARG A 344 -9.67 -10.23 16.88
C ARG A 344 -9.71 -11.53 16.11
N GLY A 345 -8.86 -12.46 16.49
CA GLY A 345 -8.81 -13.82 15.97
C GLY A 345 -9.01 -14.85 17.06
N LEU A 346 -9.49 -16.05 16.68
CA LEU A 346 -9.62 -17.21 17.55
C LEU A 346 -8.64 -18.28 17.10
N ASP A 347 -7.60 -18.50 17.88
CA ASP A 347 -6.63 -19.54 17.61
C ASP A 347 -7.05 -20.90 18.18
N LYS A 348 -6.50 -21.97 17.62
CA LYS A 348 -6.72 -23.33 18.11
C LYS A 348 -6.22 -23.51 19.55
N ARG A 349 -5.15 -22.81 19.92
CA ARG A 349 -4.50 -22.94 21.24
C ARG A 349 -4.17 -21.57 21.82
N LEU A 350 -4.31 -21.42 23.12
CA LEU A 350 -3.83 -20.22 23.83
C LEU A 350 -2.29 -20.12 23.82
N ALA A 351 -1.59 -21.26 23.90
CA ALA A 351 -0.13 -21.34 23.83
C ALA A 351 0.40 -21.01 22.42
N GLY A 352 1.69 -20.72 22.34
CA GLY A 352 2.41 -20.40 21.09
C GLY A 352 2.84 -18.95 21.03
N ASP A 353 3.69 -18.64 20.03
CA ASP A 353 4.40 -17.38 19.91
C ASP A 353 3.83 -16.47 18.81
N SER A 354 2.82 -16.93 18.08
CA SER A 354 2.17 -16.17 17.00
C SER A 354 0.72 -16.60 16.81
N PRO A 355 -0.15 -15.73 16.24
CA PRO A 355 -1.48 -16.11 15.80
C PRO A 355 -1.44 -17.17 14.70
N ASP A 356 -2.47 -18.07 14.68
CA ASP A 356 -2.60 -19.10 13.64
C ASP A 356 -2.89 -18.49 12.26
N TYR A 357 -3.49 -17.31 12.19
CA TYR A 357 -3.86 -16.60 10.96
C TYR A 357 -4.00 -15.10 11.19
N ASN A 358 -4.02 -14.33 10.09
CA ASN A 358 -4.31 -12.90 10.14
C ASN A 358 -5.82 -12.66 10.04
N SER A 359 -6.46 -12.32 11.15
CA SER A 359 -7.92 -12.19 11.25
C SER A 359 -8.51 -11.13 10.32
N GLU A 360 -7.82 -10.01 10.15
CA GLU A 360 -8.23 -8.91 9.28
C GLU A 360 -8.15 -9.28 7.79
N ILE A 361 -7.06 -9.89 7.33
CA ILE A 361 -6.89 -10.28 5.91
C ILE A 361 -7.98 -11.26 5.48
N THR A 362 -8.32 -12.21 6.33
CA THR A 362 -9.36 -13.20 6.05
C THR A 362 -10.71 -12.51 5.84
N SER A 363 -11.04 -11.55 6.71
CA SER A 363 -12.26 -10.75 6.58
C SER A 363 -12.27 -9.90 5.30
N TRP A 364 -11.18 -9.23 4.98
CA TRP A 364 -11.10 -8.32 3.85
C TRP A 364 -11.14 -9.03 2.49
N LEU A 365 -10.44 -10.15 2.31
CA LEU A 365 -10.41 -10.89 1.04
C LEU A 365 -11.80 -11.32 0.58
N HIS A 366 -12.68 -11.70 1.50
CA HIS A 366 -14.06 -12.10 1.21
C HIS A 366 -14.93 -10.94 0.70
N SER A 367 -14.54 -9.69 1.02
CA SER A 367 -15.25 -8.50 0.55
C SER A 367 -14.65 -7.94 -0.74
N PHE A 368 -13.34 -7.79 -0.78
CA PHE A 368 -12.64 -7.15 -1.90
C PHE A 368 -12.66 -7.98 -3.18
N THR A 369 -12.45 -9.29 -3.08
CA THR A 369 -12.41 -10.16 -4.26
C THR A 369 -13.71 -10.18 -5.06
N PRO A 370 -14.88 -10.44 -4.46
CA PRO A 370 -16.14 -10.37 -5.21
C PRO A 370 -16.48 -8.95 -5.64
N ALA A 371 -16.21 -7.95 -4.81
CA ALA A 371 -16.52 -6.55 -5.14
C ALA A 371 -15.75 -6.05 -6.37
N ILE A 372 -14.42 -6.31 -6.44
CA ILE A 372 -13.61 -5.85 -7.58
C ILE A 372 -13.98 -6.58 -8.87
N ASN A 373 -14.21 -7.90 -8.81
CA ASN A 373 -14.61 -8.68 -9.99
C ASN A 373 -15.95 -8.21 -10.55
N TYR A 374 -16.94 -7.99 -9.68
CA TYR A 374 -18.23 -7.44 -10.08
C TYR A 374 -18.09 -6.03 -10.66
N TYR A 375 -17.35 -5.15 -9.98
CA TYR A 375 -17.16 -3.75 -10.37
C TYR A 375 -16.50 -3.61 -11.74
N ILE A 376 -15.44 -4.36 -12.00
CA ILE A 376 -14.73 -4.34 -13.30
C ILE A 376 -15.66 -4.81 -14.42
N ARG A 377 -16.39 -5.91 -14.24
CA ARG A 377 -17.24 -6.49 -15.28
C ARG A 377 -18.50 -5.67 -15.53
N GLU A 378 -19.20 -5.27 -14.47
CA GLU A 378 -20.53 -4.68 -14.58
C GLU A 378 -20.53 -3.15 -14.63
N HIS A 379 -19.62 -2.48 -13.95
CA HIS A 379 -19.54 -1.02 -13.97
C HIS A 379 -18.51 -0.51 -14.98
N LEU A 380 -17.31 -1.05 -14.98
CA LEU A 380 -16.25 -0.62 -15.90
C LEU A 380 -16.33 -1.31 -17.28
N LYS A 381 -17.20 -2.32 -17.43
CA LYS A 381 -17.47 -3.05 -18.68
C LYS A 381 -16.25 -3.75 -19.30
N PHE A 382 -15.21 -3.97 -18.53
CA PHE A 382 -14.05 -4.74 -18.96
C PHE A 382 -14.28 -6.23 -18.65
N LYS A 383 -14.59 -7.01 -19.67
CA LYS A 383 -14.97 -8.44 -19.55
C LYS A 383 -13.84 -9.32 -20.05
N THR A 384 -13.43 -10.26 -19.22
CA THR A 384 -12.42 -11.30 -19.52
C THR A 384 -12.65 -12.51 -18.62
N ASP A 385 -12.20 -13.69 -19.06
CA ASP A 385 -12.24 -14.93 -18.29
C ASP A 385 -10.88 -15.22 -17.61
N VAL A 386 -9.89 -14.32 -17.81
CA VAL A 386 -8.63 -14.37 -17.06
C VAL A 386 -8.89 -14.06 -15.60
N THR A 387 -8.25 -14.80 -14.69
CA THR A 387 -8.37 -14.57 -13.24
C THR A 387 -7.75 -13.25 -12.84
N TYR A 388 -8.45 -12.46 -12.04
CA TYR A 388 -7.93 -11.27 -11.39
C TYR A 388 -7.09 -11.67 -10.18
N ASN A 389 -5.78 -11.49 -10.26
CA ASN A 389 -4.86 -11.79 -9.15
C ASN A 389 -4.88 -10.68 -8.11
N VAL A 390 -5.64 -10.83 -7.04
CA VAL A 390 -5.59 -9.91 -5.88
C VAL A 390 -4.17 -9.92 -5.31
N PHE A 391 -3.60 -11.11 -5.14
CA PHE A 391 -2.18 -11.34 -4.91
C PHE A 391 -1.63 -12.25 -6.02
N GLY A 392 -0.57 -11.81 -6.68
CA GLY A 392 0.06 -12.54 -7.77
C GLY A 392 1.43 -13.13 -7.40
N PRO A 393 1.89 -14.18 -8.10
CA PRO A 393 3.19 -14.79 -7.85
C PRO A 393 4.31 -13.91 -8.41
N VAL A 394 5.06 -13.27 -7.54
CA VAL A 394 6.20 -12.38 -7.87
C VAL A 394 7.54 -12.87 -7.31
N GLY A 395 7.60 -14.13 -6.91
CA GLY A 395 8.81 -14.71 -6.33
C GLY A 395 9.72 -15.39 -7.36
N PRO A 396 11.04 -15.51 -7.06
CA PRO A 396 11.74 -14.83 -5.97
C PRO A 396 11.85 -13.33 -6.21
N TRP A 397 11.81 -12.55 -5.13
CA TRP A 397 11.90 -11.08 -5.19
C TRP A 397 13.32 -10.62 -4.87
N ASP A 398 13.94 -9.85 -5.77
CA ASP A 398 15.26 -9.27 -5.55
C ASP A 398 15.17 -7.91 -4.86
N ASN A 399 15.70 -7.82 -3.64
CA ASN A 399 15.78 -6.61 -2.84
C ASN A 399 17.23 -6.15 -2.58
N ARG A 400 18.20 -6.69 -3.35
CA ARG A 400 19.62 -6.31 -3.24
C ARG A 400 19.85 -4.98 -3.95
N ASN A 401 20.84 -4.24 -3.43
CA ASN A 401 21.33 -2.99 -4.04
C ASN A 401 20.24 -1.94 -4.32
N ASP A 402 19.16 -1.96 -3.56
CA ASP A 402 18.21 -0.87 -3.57
C ASP A 402 18.69 0.28 -2.65
N ASN A 403 18.40 1.51 -3.02
CA ASN A 403 18.65 2.69 -2.18
C ASN A 403 17.56 3.73 -2.43
N VAL A 404 16.31 3.26 -2.38
CA VAL A 404 15.14 4.08 -2.73
C VAL A 404 15.00 5.31 -1.84
N ARG A 405 15.37 5.21 -0.55
CA ARG A 405 15.32 6.33 0.38
C ARG A 405 16.31 7.42 0.01
N GLU A 406 17.56 7.06 -0.31
CA GLU A 406 18.55 8.03 -0.80
C GLU A 406 18.18 8.59 -2.16
N GLY A 407 17.54 7.76 -3.02
CA GLY A 407 16.94 8.22 -4.27
C GLY A 407 15.90 9.31 -4.05
N LEU A 408 14.96 9.10 -3.12
CA LEU A 408 13.96 10.10 -2.75
C LEU A 408 14.61 11.38 -2.21
N ARG A 409 15.61 11.27 -1.31
CA ARG A 409 16.34 12.41 -0.78
C ARG A 409 16.97 13.24 -1.89
N LYS A 410 17.67 12.59 -2.83
CA LYS A 410 18.28 13.26 -3.99
C LYS A 410 17.24 13.93 -4.89
N ALA A 411 16.13 13.23 -5.15
CA ALA A 411 15.05 13.80 -5.96
C ALA A 411 14.46 15.05 -5.29
N MET A 412 14.23 15.04 -3.97
CA MET A 412 13.79 16.22 -3.22
C MET A 412 14.82 17.33 -3.21
N ALA A 413 16.13 17.02 -3.09
CA ALA A 413 17.20 18.00 -3.13
C ALA A 413 17.34 18.67 -4.50
N GLN A 414 17.02 17.99 -5.59
CA GLN A 414 17.08 18.52 -6.96
C GLN A 414 15.78 19.22 -7.39
N ASN A 415 14.65 18.83 -6.80
CA ASN A 415 13.32 19.33 -7.14
C ASN A 415 12.70 20.07 -5.96
N PRO A 416 12.75 21.41 -5.93
CA PRO A 416 12.21 22.19 -4.81
C PRO A 416 10.69 22.13 -4.69
N TYR A 417 9.97 21.67 -5.72
CA TYR A 417 8.51 21.45 -5.65
C TYR A 417 8.13 20.17 -4.90
N LEU A 418 9.02 19.16 -4.85
CA LEU A 418 8.69 17.84 -4.35
C LEU A 418 8.48 17.84 -2.84
N LYS A 419 7.28 17.47 -2.43
CA LYS A 419 6.87 17.26 -1.03
C LYS A 419 6.50 15.82 -0.77
N VAL A 420 6.55 15.39 0.48
CA VAL A 420 6.26 14.03 0.92
C VAL A 420 5.15 14.05 1.97
N LEU A 421 4.11 13.25 1.77
CA LEU A 421 3.07 12.97 2.75
C LEU A 421 3.16 11.52 3.19
N VAL A 422 3.21 11.28 4.50
CA VAL A 422 3.12 9.96 5.13
C VAL A 422 1.81 9.87 5.90
N GLN A 423 0.99 8.90 5.55
CA GLN A 423 -0.28 8.59 6.19
C GLN A 423 -0.19 7.20 6.82
N SER A 424 -0.43 7.06 8.12
CA SER A 424 -0.27 5.78 8.83
C SER A 424 -1.39 5.56 9.86
N GLY A 425 -1.88 4.33 9.96
CA GLY A 425 -2.77 3.92 11.03
C GLY A 425 -1.98 3.60 12.31
N TYR A 426 -2.48 4.03 13.47
CA TYR A 426 -1.83 3.78 14.76
C TYR A 426 -1.87 2.31 15.18
N TYR A 427 -2.83 1.52 14.65
CA TYR A 427 -3.02 0.11 14.97
C TYR A 427 -2.41 -0.84 13.93
N ASP A 428 -1.56 -0.32 13.03
CA ASP A 428 -0.82 -1.10 12.04
C ASP A 428 0.41 -1.75 12.67
N GLY A 429 0.35 -3.06 12.91
CA GLY A 429 1.48 -3.83 13.42
C GLY A 429 2.45 -4.31 12.35
N ALA A 430 2.05 -4.29 11.08
CA ALA A 430 2.93 -4.70 9.98
C ALA A 430 3.97 -3.62 9.68
N THR A 431 3.52 -2.39 9.45
CA THR A 431 4.34 -1.22 9.13
C THR A 431 4.00 -0.09 10.10
N THR A 432 4.60 -0.16 11.30
CA THR A 432 4.21 0.71 12.41
C THR A 432 4.44 2.19 12.08
N TYR A 433 3.51 3.03 12.50
CA TYR A 433 3.50 4.46 12.17
C TYR A 433 4.78 5.18 12.61
N PHE A 434 5.34 4.78 13.76
CA PHE A 434 6.52 5.44 14.30
C PHE A 434 7.80 5.04 13.56
N ASN A 435 7.87 3.79 13.07
CA ASN A 435 8.95 3.37 12.17
C ASN A 435 8.94 4.18 10.88
N ALA A 436 7.78 4.41 10.28
CA ALA A 436 7.64 5.23 9.08
C ALA A 436 8.09 6.68 9.33
N LYS A 437 7.69 7.27 10.46
CA LYS A 437 8.10 8.60 10.90
C LYS A 437 9.62 8.69 11.10
N TYR A 438 10.20 7.74 11.83
CA TYR A 438 11.64 7.64 12.04
C TYR A 438 12.43 7.47 10.73
N THR A 439 11.98 6.61 9.83
CA THR A 439 12.60 6.41 8.51
C THR A 439 12.71 7.72 7.73
N MET A 440 11.65 8.54 7.76
CA MET A 440 11.67 9.84 7.09
C MET A 440 12.59 10.85 7.78
N TRP A 441 12.70 10.84 9.11
CA TRP A 441 13.69 11.67 9.81
C TRP A 441 15.12 11.33 9.37
N GLN A 442 15.42 10.03 9.18
CA GLN A 442 16.72 9.56 8.70
C GLN A 442 16.93 9.77 7.18
N THR A 443 15.89 10.18 6.44
CA THR A 443 16.02 10.49 5.02
C THR A 443 16.72 11.83 4.79
N ASP A 444 16.47 12.82 5.64
CA ASP A 444 17.19 14.10 5.64
C ASP A 444 17.79 14.40 7.02
N PRO A 445 18.92 13.79 7.36
CA PRO A 445 19.56 14.02 8.66
C PRO A 445 20.08 15.45 8.84
N SER A 446 20.20 16.23 7.76
CA SER A 446 20.55 17.65 7.83
C SER A 446 19.40 18.54 8.30
N GLY A 447 18.15 18.06 8.23
CA GLY A 447 16.95 18.79 8.56
C GLY A 447 16.60 19.96 7.61
N ARG A 448 17.35 20.12 6.50
CA ARG A 448 17.14 21.23 5.55
C ARG A 448 15.85 21.13 4.74
N MET A 449 15.28 19.93 4.65
CA MET A 449 14.04 19.66 3.93
C MET A 449 12.89 19.25 4.86
N LYS A 450 13.06 19.40 6.21
CA LYS A 450 12.08 18.93 7.21
C LYS A 450 10.67 19.49 7.00
N ASP A 451 10.55 20.71 6.50
CA ASP A 451 9.29 21.41 6.20
C ASP A 451 8.55 20.86 4.97
N ARG A 452 9.19 19.93 4.24
CA ARG A 452 8.60 19.24 3.07
C ARG A 452 8.11 17.83 3.37
N PHE A 453 8.27 17.35 4.62
CA PHE A 453 7.72 16.08 5.10
C PHE A 453 6.50 16.34 5.99
N PHE A 454 5.38 15.71 5.64
CA PHE A 454 4.12 15.81 6.36
C PHE A 454 3.72 14.44 6.89
N PHE A 455 3.31 14.38 8.17
CA PHE A 455 2.91 13.13 8.82
C PHE A 455 1.48 13.24 9.31
N LYS A 456 0.68 12.24 9.00
CA LYS A 456 -0.72 12.14 9.41
C LYS A 456 -1.00 10.75 9.98
N GLY A 457 -1.63 10.72 11.14
CA GLY A 457 -1.98 9.49 11.83
C GLY A 457 -3.49 9.32 11.99
N TYR A 458 -3.95 8.07 11.97
CA TYR A 458 -5.36 7.69 11.97
C TYR A 458 -5.63 6.58 12.97
N ARG A 459 -6.85 6.56 13.54
CA ARG A 459 -7.28 5.55 14.53
C ARG A 459 -7.74 4.25 13.85
N SER A 460 -6.93 3.76 12.96
CA SER A 460 -7.12 2.55 12.14
C SER A 460 -5.80 1.80 12.00
N GLY A 461 -5.83 0.66 11.31
CA GLY A 461 -4.64 -0.13 10.97
C GLY A 461 -4.03 0.22 9.62
N HIS A 462 -3.45 -0.78 8.94
CA HIS A 462 -2.69 -0.68 7.69
C HIS A 462 -3.48 -0.02 6.56
N MET A 463 -4.71 -0.46 6.36
CA MET A 463 -5.68 0.16 5.46
C MET A 463 -6.53 1.17 6.24
N MET A 464 -5.90 2.30 6.64
CA MET A 464 -6.52 3.28 7.53
C MET A 464 -7.85 3.82 7.00
N TYR A 465 -8.07 3.77 5.72
CA TYR A 465 -9.27 4.23 5.02
C TYR A 465 -10.48 3.26 5.14
N LEU A 466 -10.35 2.10 5.80
CA LEU A 466 -11.49 1.21 6.02
C LEU A 466 -12.42 1.69 7.13
N ARG A 467 -11.94 2.54 8.05
CA ARG A 467 -12.79 3.20 9.03
C ARG A 467 -13.37 4.48 8.41
N SER A 468 -14.69 4.64 8.44
CA SER A 468 -15.41 5.73 7.76
C SER A 468 -14.91 7.13 8.11
N GLU A 469 -14.65 7.39 9.41
CA GLU A 469 -14.12 8.66 9.88
C GLU A 469 -12.71 8.94 9.32
N ASP A 470 -11.84 7.93 9.32
CA ASP A 470 -10.48 8.04 8.83
C ASP A 470 -10.41 8.06 7.31
N LEU A 471 -11.35 7.42 6.59
CA LEU A 471 -11.52 7.58 5.15
C LEU A 471 -11.75 9.05 4.79
N LYS A 472 -12.67 9.71 5.50
CA LYS A 472 -12.94 11.15 5.28
C LYS A 472 -11.72 11.99 5.60
N LYS A 473 -11.15 11.83 6.80
CA LYS A 473 -10.01 12.61 7.28
C LYS A 473 -8.78 12.47 6.40
N SER A 474 -8.45 11.23 5.98
CA SER A 474 -7.28 10.96 5.15
C SER A 474 -7.41 11.53 3.74
N ASN A 475 -8.60 11.51 3.16
CA ASN A 475 -8.86 12.16 1.86
C ASN A 475 -8.86 13.69 1.98
N ASP A 476 -9.32 14.27 3.09
CA ASP A 476 -9.21 15.71 3.33
C ASP A 476 -7.75 16.16 3.50
N ASP A 477 -6.95 15.42 4.26
CA ASP A 477 -5.49 15.62 4.37
C ASP A 477 -4.80 15.53 3.00
N LEU A 478 -5.22 14.61 2.15
CA LEU A 478 -4.70 14.46 0.79
C LEU A 478 -5.10 15.63 -0.12
N ARG A 479 -6.32 16.16 -0.02
CA ARG A 479 -6.76 17.36 -0.72
C ARG A 479 -5.91 18.57 -0.35
N ASP A 480 -5.68 18.76 0.95
CA ASP A 480 -4.86 19.86 1.46
C ASP A 480 -3.40 19.72 1.01
N PHE A 481 -2.85 18.51 1.01
CA PHE A 481 -1.52 18.25 0.49
C PHE A 481 -1.40 18.61 -0.99
N ILE A 482 -2.35 18.21 -1.83
CA ILE A 482 -2.37 18.52 -3.26
C ILE A 482 -2.46 20.03 -3.49
N LYS A 483 -3.34 20.73 -2.77
CA LYS A 483 -3.48 22.21 -2.87
C LYS A 483 -2.17 22.92 -2.50
N ASN A 484 -1.52 22.49 -1.41
CA ASN A 484 -0.34 23.15 -0.86
C ASN A 484 0.98 22.76 -1.57
N SER A 485 0.98 21.73 -2.40
CA SER A 485 2.13 21.28 -3.18
C SER A 485 2.03 21.62 -4.68
N SER A 486 0.90 22.17 -5.12
CA SER A 486 0.76 22.73 -6.46
C SER A 486 1.46 24.07 -6.55
N SER A 487 2.26 24.30 -7.58
CA SER A 487 3.10 25.51 -7.69
C SER A 487 2.34 26.81 -7.94
N ASN A 488 1.08 26.75 -8.31
CA ASN A 488 0.23 27.89 -8.66
C ASN A 488 0.91 28.90 -9.62
N GLY A 489 1.77 28.41 -10.52
CA GLY A 489 2.51 29.22 -11.48
C GLY A 489 3.75 29.96 -10.93
N LYS A 490 4.09 29.74 -9.64
CA LYS A 490 5.28 30.33 -9.02
C LYS A 490 6.51 29.45 -9.30
N SER A 491 7.66 30.08 -9.61
CA SER A 491 8.93 29.37 -9.70
C SER A 491 9.39 28.93 -8.31
N ALA A 492 9.89 27.71 -8.19
CA ALA A 492 10.56 27.26 -6.98
C ALA A 492 12.06 27.55 -7.08
N LYS A 493 12.63 28.09 -6.01
CA LYS A 493 14.07 28.41 -5.85
C LYS A 493 14.52 27.93 -4.48
N TYR A 494 15.80 27.61 -4.37
CA TYR A 494 16.47 27.40 -3.07
C TYR A 494 16.93 28.74 -2.50
#